data_e87630ec7e415f1ca9b279d034f352cd
#
_entry.id   e87630ec7e415f1ca9b279d034f352cd
#
_cell.length_a   1.000
_cell.length_b   1.000
_cell.length_c   1.000
_cell.angle_alpha   90.00
_cell.angle_beta   90.00
_cell.angle_gamma   90.00
#
_symmetry.space_group_name_H-M   'P 1'
#
loop_
_entity.id
_entity.type
_entity.pdbx_description
1 polymer ?
#
loop_
_entity_poly.entity_id
_entity_poly.type
_entity_poly.pdbx_seq_one_letter_code
_entity_poly.pdbx_strand_id
1 'polypeptide(L)'
;MNIYFINPPFKAEYGKFSRESRSPAITKSGALYYPLWLIYAALYSSKQGHNVSFLDAPAKQLNEERSLNIIRKTDNEHSLFVLDTSTPSIKSDVAFAGKLKALYPHSFVVLV
;
A
#
# COMPACT_ATOMS: atom_id res chain seq x y z
N MET A 1 4.39 -18.46 0.49
CA MET A 1 4.24 -17.38 -0.49
C MET A 1 4.71 -16.08 0.13
N ASN A 2 5.34 -15.21 -0.63
CA ASN A 2 5.66 -13.85 -0.19
C ASN A 2 4.46 -12.94 -0.46
N ILE A 3 3.99 -12.25 0.56
CA ILE A 3 2.85 -11.31 0.46
C ILE A 3 3.29 -9.95 0.97
N TYR A 4 3.12 -8.93 0.15
CA TYR A 4 3.45 -7.57 0.50
C TYR A 4 2.17 -6.72 0.61
N PHE A 5 1.80 -6.33 1.82
CA PHE A 5 0.67 -5.44 2.08
C PHE A 5 1.14 -3.99 2.06
N ILE A 6 0.48 -3.17 1.29
CA ILE A 6 0.90 -1.79 1.04
C ILE A 6 -0.30 -0.85 1.20
N ASN A 7 -0.15 0.14 2.09
CA ASN A 7 -0.94 1.37 2.03
C ASN A 7 -0.15 2.34 1.14
N PRO A 8 -0.59 2.59 -0.12
CA PRO A 8 0.19 3.33 -1.09
C PRO A 8 0.42 4.79 -0.70
N PRO A 9 1.46 5.45 -1.22
CA PRO A 9 1.70 6.87 -0.96
C PRO A 9 0.60 7.74 -1.57
N PHE A 10 0.28 8.85 -0.90
CA PHE A 10 -0.58 9.87 -1.47
C PHE A 10 0.19 10.76 -2.42
N LYS A 11 -0.49 11.25 -3.46
CA LYS A 11 0.02 12.38 -4.23
C LYS A 11 -0.06 13.64 -3.37
N ALA A 12 1.02 14.42 -3.34
CA ALA A 12 1.09 15.63 -2.53
C ALA A 12 -0.05 16.62 -2.82
N GLU A 13 -0.50 16.70 -4.07
CA GLU A 13 -1.59 17.56 -4.53
C GLU A 13 -2.97 17.22 -3.94
N TYR A 14 -3.17 15.98 -3.47
CA TYR A 14 -4.46 15.57 -2.89
C TYR A 14 -4.53 15.78 -1.37
N GLY A 15 -3.44 16.23 -0.75
CA GLY A 15 -3.36 16.36 0.70
C GLY A 15 -3.31 15.00 1.41
N LYS A 16 -3.46 15.05 2.73
CA LYS A 16 -3.48 13.84 3.56
C LYS A 16 -4.91 13.43 3.85
N PHE A 17 -5.30 12.24 3.45
CA PHE A 17 -6.57 11.63 3.82
C PHE A 17 -6.34 10.17 4.24
N SER A 18 -7.27 9.61 4.98
CA SER A 18 -7.23 8.21 5.35
C SER A 18 -8.07 7.37 4.39
N ARG A 19 -7.49 6.32 3.81
CA ARG A 19 -8.24 5.33 3.02
C ARG A 19 -9.28 4.63 3.88
N GLU A 20 -8.93 4.36 5.13
CA GLU A 20 -9.78 3.69 6.11
C GLU A 20 -11.10 4.43 6.37
N SER A 21 -11.07 5.75 6.43
CA SER A 21 -12.27 6.54 6.71
C SER A 21 -13.21 6.66 5.51
N ARG A 22 -12.76 6.27 4.31
CA ARG A 22 -13.48 6.41 3.03
C ARG A 22 -14.00 7.84 2.79
N SER A 23 -13.52 8.79 3.55
CA SER A 23 -13.88 10.19 3.45
C SER A 23 -12.77 10.97 2.76
N PRO A 24 -13.09 11.85 1.80
CA PRO A 24 -12.11 12.76 1.21
C PRO A 24 -11.74 13.90 2.18
N ALA A 25 -12.23 13.87 3.41
CA ALA A 25 -11.94 14.91 4.38
C ALA A 25 -10.47 14.88 4.79
N ILE A 26 -9.77 15.95 4.46
CA ILE A 26 -8.42 16.23 4.96
C ILE A 26 -8.57 16.58 6.44
N THR A 27 -7.97 15.81 7.32
CA THR A 27 -7.95 16.17 8.73
C THR A 27 -7.06 17.38 8.93
N LYS A 28 -7.59 18.46 9.49
CA LYS A 28 -6.83 19.70 9.78
C LYS A 28 -5.64 19.42 10.71
N SER A 29 -5.74 18.42 11.56
CA SER A 29 -4.67 17.98 12.47
C SER A 29 -3.54 17.20 11.77
N GLY A 30 -3.72 16.78 10.52
CA GLY A 30 -2.80 15.89 9.82
C GLY A 30 -2.73 14.48 10.39
N ALA A 31 -3.64 14.12 11.32
CA ALA A 31 -3.74 12.77 11.85
C ALA A 31 -4.18 11.80 10.75
N LEU A 32 -3.49 10.66 10.68
CA LEU A 32 -3.84 9.56 9.79
C LEU A 32 -4.32 8.38 10.63
N TYR A 33 -5.41 7.76 10.20
CA TYR A 33 -5.82 6.48 10.77
C TYR A 33 -4.95 5.36 10.21
N TYR A 34 -4.70 4.32 11.02
CA TYR A 34 -3.99 3.14 10.51
C TYR A 34 -4.85 2.43 9.47
N PRO A 35 -4.25 1.77 8.51
CA PRO A 35 -4.95 0.89 7.58
C PRO A 35 -5.32 -0.43 8.31
N LEU A 36 -6.33 -0.38 9.19
CA LEU A 36 -6.63 -1.42 10.17
C LEU A 36 -6.96 -2.77 9.51
N TRP A 37 -7.79 -2.75 8.48
CA TRP A 37 -8.19 -3.96 7.77
C TRP A 37 -7.02 -4.60 7.03
N LEU A 38 -6.15 -3.77 6.44
CA LEU A 38 -4.93 -4.23 5.80
C LEU A 38 -3.97 -4.87 6.82
N ILE A 39 -3.87 -4.29 8.02
CA ILE A 39 -3.06 -4.84 9.13
C ILE A 39 -3.61 -6.20 9.57
N TYR A 40 -4.93 -6.32 9.74
CA TYR A 40 -5.56 -7.60 10.09
C TYR A 40 -5.30 -8.67 9.03
N ALA A 41 -5.44 -8.34 7.76
CA ALA A 41 -5.16 -9.26 6.66
C ALA A 41 -3.69 -9.70 6.66
N ALA A 42 -2.76 -8.78 6.90
CA ALA A 42 -1.34 -9.07 7.00
C ALA A 42 -1.03 -10.01 8.16
N LEU A 43 -1.57 -9.74 9.35
CA LEU A 43 -1.38 -10.58 10.53
C LEU A 43 -2.00 -11.98 10.35
N TYR A 44 -3.19 -12.05 9.77
CA TYR A 44 -3.83 -13.33 9.47
C TYR A 44 -2.99 -14.16 8.50
N SER A 45 -2.53 -13.56 7.41
CA SER A 45 -1.68 -14.22 6.43
C SER A 45 -0.37 -14.74 7.04
N SER A 46 0.24 -13.94 7.93
CA SER A 46 1.45 -14.36 8.66
C SER A 46 1.18 -15.58 9.55
N LYS A 47 0.03 -15.61 10.25
CA LYS A 47 -0.38 -16.77 11.06
C LYS A 47 -0.63 -18.03 10.23
N GLN A 48 -0.97 -17.88 8.95
CA GLN A 48 -1.13 -19.01 8.01
C GLN A 48 0.22 -19.49 7.43
N GLY A 49 1.35 -18.95 7.89
CA GLY A 49 2.68 -19.39 7.47
C GLY A 49 3.22 -18.70 6.23
N HIS A 50 2.57 -17.63 5.77
CA HIS A 50 3.11 -16.82 4.67
C HIS A 50 4.21 -15.88 5.15
N ASN A 51 5.17 -15.61 4.28
CA ASN A 51 6.18 -14.57 4.53
C ASN A 51 5.58 -13.20 4.19
N VAL A 52 5.33 -12.39 5.22
CA VAL A 52 4.56 -11.14 5.08
C VAL A 52 5.46 -9.92 5.29
N SER A 53 5.39 -8.98 4.35
CA SER A 53 5.93 -7.63 4.47
C SER A 53 4.80 -6.60 4.51
N PHE A 54 5.01 -5.49 5.20
CA PHE A 54 4.02 -4.43 5.34
C PHE A 54 4.64 -3.05 5.16
N LEU A 55 4.01 -2.20 4.36
CA LEU A 55 4.42 -0.82 4.14
C LEU A 55 3.23 0.13 4.28
N ASP A 56 3.28 1.01 5.27
CA ASP A 56 2.40 2.17 5.38
C ASP A 56 3.15 3.42 4.90
N ALA A 57 3.03 3.74 3.62
CA ALA A 57 3.76 4.84 3.02
C ALA A 57 3.30 6.21 3.54
N PRO A 58 1.99 6.47 3.74
CA PRO A 58 1.52 7.72 4.35
C PRO A 58 2.06 7.96 5.77
N ALA A 59 2.04 6.94 6.62
CA ALA A 59 2.54 7.06 7.99
C ALA A 59 4.03 7.40 8.04
N LYS A 60 4.80 6.88 7.10
CA LYS A 60 6.24 7.14 6.94
C LYS A 60 6.54 8.37 6.09
N GLN A 61 5.52 9.09 5.66
CA GLN A 61 5.65 10.27 4.78
C GLN A 61 6.47 9.99 3.51
N LEU A 62 6.31 8.81 2.95
CA LEU A 62 7.01 8.38 1.75
C LEU A 62 6.27 8.85 0.50
N ASN A 63 7.04 9.30 -0.48
CA ASN A 63 6.55 9.46 -1.84
C ASN A 63 6.64 8.13 -2.61
N GLU A 64 6.19 8.14 -3.85
CA GLU A 64 6.18 6.97 -4.71
C GLU A 64 7.58 6.36 -4.92
N GLU A 65 8.57 7.19 -5.25
CA GLU A 65 9.93 6.74 -5.51
C GLU A 65 10.56 6.07 -4.27
N ARG A 66 10.44 6.71 -3.10
CA ARG A 66 10.96 6.16 -1.84
C ARG A 66 10.23 4.86 -1.47
N SER A 67 8.93 4.78 -1.72
CA SER A 67 8.14 3.56 -1.48
C SER A 67 8.64 2.41 -2.36
N LEU A 68 8.82 2.65 -3.66
CA LEU A 68 9.36 1.65 -4.59
C LEU A 68 10.78 1.22 -4.22
N ASN A 69 11.63 2.16 -3.76
CA ASN A 69 12.99 1.84 -3.33
C ASN A 69 13.02 0.94 -2.09
N ILE A 70 12.07 1.09 -1.17
CA ILE A 70 11.93 0.18 -0.02
C ILE A 70 11.49 -1.21 -0.49
N ILE A 71 10.51 -1.28 -1.37
CA ILE A 71 9.98 -2.54 -1.89
C ILE A 71 11.07 -3.32 -2.66
N ARG A 72 11.93 -2.62 -3.41
CA ARG A 72 13.04 -3.24 -4.16
C ARG A 72 14.11 -3.92 -3.29
N LYS A 73 14.15 -3.61 -2.00
CA LYS A 73 15.11 -4.25 -1.07
C LYS A 73 14.74 -5.67 -0.67
N THR A 74 13.54 -6.10 -1.01
CA THR A 74 13.03 -7.45 -0.76
C THR A 74 12.91 -8.22 -2.06
N ASP A 75 13.07 -9.55 -1.99
CA ASP A 75 12.82 -10.42 -3.13
C ASP A 75 11.31 -10.55 -3.35
N ASN A 76 10.84 -9.99 -4.44
CA ASN A 76 9.43 -9.92 -4.78
C ASN A 76 9.09 -10.56 -6.13
N GLU A 77 9.99 -11.33 -6.72
CA GLU A 77 9.85 -11.89 -8.08
C GLU A 77 8.52 -12.67 -8.27
N HIS A 78 8.10 -13.39 -7.24
CA HIS A 78 6.86 -14.19 -7.25
C HIS A 78 5.97 -13.85 -6.04
N SER A 79 5.74 -12.57 -5.81
CA SER A 79 4.98 -12.09 -4.66
C SER A 79 3.53 -11.79 -5.02
N LEU A 80 2.69 -11.76 -4.00
CA LEU A 80 1.39 -11.12 -4.04
C LEU A 80 1.49 -9.73 -3.41
N PHE A 81 1.23 -8.69 -4.17
CA PHE A 81 1.08 -7.32 -3.66
C PHE A 81 -0.39 -7.02 -3.40
N VAL A 82 -0.73 -6.69 -2.17
CA VAL A 82 -2.08 -6.30 -1.73
C VAL A 82 -2.05 -4.82 -1.40
N LEU A 83 -2.70 -4.01 -2.21
CA LEU A 83 -2.73 -2.55 -2.08
C LEU A 83 -4.07 -2.10 -1.52
N ASP A 84 -4.01 -1.34 -0.44
CA ASP A 84 -5.19 -0.62 0.06
C ASP A 84 -5.59 0.49 -0.92
N THR A 85 -6.88 0.66 -1.16
CA THR A 85 -7.38 1.71 -2.05
C THR A 85 -8.66 2.34 -1.54
N SER A 86 -9.02 3.47 -2.12
CA SER A 86 -10.28 4.16 -1.85
C SER A 86 -10.73 4.92 -3.08
N THR A 87 -12.00 5.25 -3.15
CA THR A 87 -12.56 6.01 -4.28
C THR A 87 -11.74 7.28 -4.63
N PRO A 88 -11.34 8.12 -3.66
CA PRO A 88 -10.54 9.31 -3.97
C PRO A 88 -9.14 9.02 -4.50
N SER A 89 -8.53 7.89 -4.14
CA SER A 89 -7.14 7.56 -4.47
C SER A 89 -6.99 6.57 -5.62
N ILE A 90 -8.08 5.96 -6.09
CA ILE A 90 -8.04 4.82 -7.02
C ILE A 90 -7.15 5.06 -8.26
N LYS A 91 -7.19 6.24 -8.83
CA LYS A 91 -6.37 6.54 -10.02
C LYS A 91 -4.87 6.48 -9.74
N SER A 92 -4.44 7.03 -8.61
CA SER A 92 -3.03 6.99 -8.20
C SER A 92 -2.62 5.59 -7.73
N ASP A 93 -3.52 4.88 -7.07
CA ASP A 93 -3.26 3.52 -6.57
C ASP A 93 -3.12 2.53 -7.74
N VAL A 94 -3.97 2.63 -8.76
CA VAL A 94 -3.85 1.85 -10.00
C VAL A 94 -2.54 2.17 -10.75
N ALA A 95 -2.15 3.45 -10.82
CA ALA A 95 -0.88 3.83 -11.44
C ALA A 95 0.33 3.24 -10.68
N PHE A 96 0.28 3.26 -9.34
CA PHE A 96 1.30 2.64 -8.48
C PHE A 96 1.33 1.11 -8.66
N ALA A 97 0.17 0.46 -8.71
CA ALA A 97 0.03 -0.97 -9.00
C ALA A 97 0.65 -1.34 -10.36
N GLY A 98 0.42 -0.53 -11.39
CA GLY A 98 1.03 -0.71 -12.71
C GLY A 98 2.56 -0.66 -12.67
N LYS A 99 3.14 0.23 -11.87
CA LYS A 99 4.60 0.30 -11.68
C LYS A 99 5.15 -0.93 -10.97
N LEU A 100 4.45 -1.43 -9.95
CA LEU A 100 4.82 -2.69 -9.28
C LEU A 100 4.77 -3.87 -10.26
N LYS A 101 3.72 -3.94 -11.07
CA LYS A 101 3.58 -5.00 -12.06
C LYS A 101 4.67 -4.94 -13.14
N ALA A 102 5.09 -3.73 -13.55
CA ALA A 102 6.19 -3.56 -14.49
C ALA A 102 7.56 -3.96 -13.89
N LEU A 103 7.77 -3.70 -12.59
CA LEU A 103 8.99 -4.09 -11.88
C LEU A 103 9.06 -5.60 -11.58
N TYR A 104 7.92 -6.23 -11.34
CA TYR A 104 7.78 -7.64 -10.96
C TYR A 104 6.75 -8.34 -11.84
N PRO A 105 7.10 -8.67 -13.09
CA PRO A 105 6.14 -9.20 -14.08
C PRO A 105 5.48 -10.52 -13.66
N HIS A 106 6.17 -11.33 -12.88
CA HIS A 106 5.69 -12.64 -12.40
C HIS A 106 4.89 -12.58 -11.11
N SER A 107 4.75 -11.39 -10.50
CA SER A 107 3.97 -11.17 -9.29
C SER A 107 2.51 -10.82 -9.59
N PHE A 108 1.65 -11.07 -8.62
CA PHE A 108 0.26 -10.63 -8.66
C PHE A 108 0.10 -9.31 -7.92
N VAL A 109 -0.77 -8.43 -8.42
CA VAL A 109 -1.12 -7.17 -7.77
C VAL A 109 -2.62 -7.09 -7.65
N VAL A 110 -3.10 -6.86 -6.44
CA VAL A 110 -4.53 -6.79 -6.10
C VAL A 110 -4.78 -5.48 -5.34
N LEU A 111 -5.90 -4.82 -5.65
CA LEU A 111 -6.39 -3.66 -4.90
C LEU A 111 -7.62 -4.10 -4.08
N VAL A 112 -7.66 -3.66 -2.82
CA VAL A 112 -8.71 -4.02 -1.84
C VAL A 112 -9.33 -2.78 -1.22
#